data_2c293099f2667e2ed9bd282f14ccb73c
#
_entry.id   2c293099f2667e2ed9bd282f14ccb73c
#
_cell.length_a   1.000
_cell.length_b   1.000
_cell.length_c   1.000
_cell.angle_alpha   90.00
_cell.angle_beta   90.00
_cell.angle_gamma   90.00
#
_symmetry.space_group_name_H-M   'P 1'
#
loop_
_entity.id
_entity.type
_entity.pdbx_description
1 polymer ?
#
loop_
_entity_poly.entity_id
_entity_poly.type
_entity_poly.pdbx_seq_one_letter_code
_entity_poly.pdbx_strand_id
1 'polypeptide(L)'
;IGFSTSRFYGHRDKAGNLVPGTNASSDEMIAIADAFTHVDHGAIEIISDHLKNEEELQWIEHMARTTGRPLTTLVTPETGEEIWKLAERLESEGINIRPQAGARLASILMTLEGTVNPMRQFPSYSTIKNLSIEEQKKALRTEKFRSQVLADEPKLARDRDTNKMISSWDRMFVLPEDLSYEPGYEDSLEGRAAREGISVREALMDAMADGRPILYLFGDYDYTVQPQFDFISRDRSVFGLSDGGAHVGVLCDASVPTYMLAYATRDRIKGPQLPLEFVIHKMSQDTAGVYGLTDRGVIAKGYKADLNVIDYDKIRLHDPEMVFDLPSGGKRLIQKADGYIATICGGVVTYENGVHTGQMPGRLIRGGQTESV
;
A
#
# COMPACT_ATOMS: atom_id res chain seq x y z
N ILE A 1 -18.29 7.17 -9.38
CA ILE A 1 -17.75 8.02 -8.31
C ILE A 1 -18.52 7.70 -7.04
N GLY A 2 -18.00 8.04 -5.89
CA GLY A 2 -18.56 7.73 -4.60
C GLY A 2 -18.13 8.73 -3.53
N PHE A 3 -18.18 8.33 -2.30
CA PHE A 3 -17.69 9.08 -1.15
C PHE A 3 -16.48 8.33 -0.55
N SER A 4 -15.42 9.06 -0.25
CA SER A 4 -14.27 8.53 0.48
C SER A 4 -13.92 9.45 1.64
N THR A 5 -13.61 8.87 2.80
CA THR A 5 -13.18 9.63 3.97
C THR A 5 -12.07 8.90 4.72
N SER A 6 -11.28 9.69 5.45
CA SER A 6 -10.19 9.20 6.27
C SER A 6 -10.37 9.64 7.72
N ARG A 7 -10.44 8.64 8.61
CA ARG A 7 -10.38 8.79 10.07
C ARG A 7 -9.06 8.23 10.63
N PHE A 8 -8.05 8.21 9.78
CA PHE A 8 -6.71 7.72 10.08
C PHE A 8 -5.84 8.87 10.60
N TYR A 9 -5.28 8.73 11.81
CA TYR A 9 -4.47 9.76 12.45
C TYR A 9 -3.12 10.03 11.76
N GLY A 10 -2.67 9.13 10.90
CA GLY A 10 -1.48 9.32 10.08
C GLY A 10 -1.67 10.34 8.95
N HIS A 11 -2.91 10.67 8.55
CA HIS A 11 -3.17 11.64 7.50
C HIS A 11 -3.09 13.07 8.07
N ARG A 12 -2.02 13.79 7.72
CA ARG A 12 -1.73 15.13 8.21
C ARG A 12 -1.36 16.07 7.07
N ASP A 13 -1.66 17.34 7.27
CA ASP A 13 -1.21 18.40 6.38
C ASP A 13 0.31 18.68 6.56
N LYS A 14 0.85 19.57 5.73
CA LYS A 14 2.26 19.98 5.80
C LYS A 14 2.67 20.63 7.13
N ALA A 15 1.72 21.20 7.85
CA ALA A 15 1.94 21.80 9.19
C ALA A 15 1.85 20.78 10.32
N GLY A 16 1.43 19.54 10.02
CA GLY A 16 1.23 18.45 10.98
C GLY A 16 -0.17 18.40 11.60
N ASN A 17 -1.13 19.19 11.09
CA ASN A 17 -2.51 19.13 11.55
C ASN A 17 -3.21 17.91 10.92
N LEU A 18 -4.16 17.33 11.66
CA LEU A 18 -5.01 16.26 11.12
C LEU A 18 -5.85 16.78 9.93
N VAL A 19 -6.08 15.93 8.96
CA VAL A 19 -7.00 16.25 7.84
C VAL A 19 -8.43 16.41 8.36
N PRO A 20 -9.29 17.22 7.73
CA PRO A 20 -10.63 17.54 8.26
C PRO A 20 -11.48 16.32 8.58
N GLY A 21 -11.47 15.27 7.74
CA GLY A 21 -12.25 14.05 7.94
C GLY A 21 -11.89 13.23 9.17
N THR A 22 -10.67 13.41 9.74
CA THR A 22 -10.19 12.56 10.86
C THR A 22 -11.08 12.66 12.10
N ASN A 23 -11.60 13.86 12.37
CA ASN A 23 -12.46 14.13 13.53
C ASN A 23 -13.92 14.39 13.15
N ALA A 24 -14.34 13.97 11.96
CA ALA A 24 -15.74 14.09 11.55
C ALA A 24 -16.64 13.32 12.54
N SER A 25 -17.77 13.91 12.91
CA SER A 25 -18.72 13.27 13.83
C SER A 25 -19.53 12.19 13.11
N SER A 26 -20.12 11.27 13.88
CA SER A 26 -21.08 10.29 13.36
C SER A 26 -22.26 10.96 12.65
N ASP A 27 -22.74 12.09 13.18
CA ASP A 27 -23.81 12.88 12.57
C ASP A 27 -23.45 13.41 11.18
N GLU A 28 -22.20 13.85 10.98
CA GLU A 28 -21.72 14.27 9.66
C GLU A 28 -21.71 13.10 8.68
N MET A 29 -21.23 11.94 9.11
CA MET A 29 -21.20 10.72 8.27
C MET A 29 -22.61 10.28 7.90
N ILE A 30 -23.54 10.32 8.83
CA ILE A 30 -24.94 9.99 8.60
C ILE A 30 -25.58 10.98 7.62
N ALA A 31 -25.35 12.28 7.77
CA ALA A 31 -25.89 13.29 6.86
C ALA A 31 -25.36 13.13 5.42
N ILE A 32 -24.10 12.70 5.26
CA ILE A 32 -23.55 12.37 3.95
C ILE A 32 -24.23 11.12 3.38
N ALA A 33 -24.47 10.08 4.21
CA ALA A 33 -25.20 8.90 3.80
C ALA A 33 -26.60 9.23 3.29
N ASP A 34 -27.32 10.09 3.99
CA ASP A 34 -28.65 10.53 3.59
C ASP A 34 -28.64 11.22 2.20
N ALA A 35 -27.60 11.98 1.88
CA ALA A 35 -27.44 12.58 0.56
C ALA A 35 -27.30 11.54 -0.57
N PHE A 36 -26.73 10.36 -0.29
CA PHE A 36 -26.61 9.26 -1.26
C PHE A 36 -27.95 8.61 -1.62
N THR A 37 -29.00 8.80 -0.83
CA THR A 37 -30.34 8.27 -1.16
C THR A 37 -30.91 8.88 -2.43
N HIS A 38 -30.38 10.02 -2.87
CA HIS A 38 -30.79 10.71 -4.09
C HIS A 38 -30.05 10.28 -5.34
N VAL A 39 -29.08 9.36 -5.23
CA VAL A 39 -28.33 8.81 -6.36
C VAL A 39 -28.37 7.28 -6.33
N ASP A 40 -28.31 6.64 -7.50
CA ASP A 40 -28.44 5.20 -7.65
C ASP A 40 -27.13 4.46 -7.94
N HIS A 41 -26.01 5.17 -7.87
CA HIS A 41 -24.67 4.64 -8.20
C HIS A 41 -23.62 5.17 -7.23
N GLY A 42 -22.40 4.62 -7.36
CA GLY A 42 -21.24 5.00 -6.56
C GLY A 42 -20.90 3.94 -5.50
N ALA A 43 -19.79 4.13 -4.86
CA ALA A 43 -19.29 3.31 -3.76
C ALA A 43 -18.81 4.20 -2.62
N ILE A 44 -18.72 3.62 -1.43
CA ILE A 44 -18.21 4.32 -0.23
C ILE A 44 -16.90 3.64 0.16
N GLU A 45 -15.88 4.44 0.43
CA GLU A 45 -14.62 3.94 0.95
C GLU A 45 -14.19 4.68 2.20
N ILE A 46 -13.77 3.92 3.21
CA ILE A 46 -13.40 4.45 4.52
C ILE A 46 -12.04 3.88 4.90
N ILE A 47 -11.20 4.72 5.49
CA ILE A 47 -10.08 4.28 6.30
C ILE A 47 -10.26 4.82 7.71
N SER A 48 -10.14 3.96 8.73
CA SER A 48 -10.35 4.37 10.12
C SER A 48 -9.45 3.61 11.10
N ASP A 49 -8.91 4.33 12.07
CA ASP A 49 -8.21 3.76 13.23
C ASP A 49 -9.19 3.23 14.30
N HIS A 50 -10.50 3.41 14.09
CA HIS A 50 -11.53 3.17 15.11
C HIS A 50 -12.40 1.94 14.85
N LEU A 51 -12.03 1.05 13.91
CA LEU A 51 -12.84 -0.11 13.51
C LEU A 51 -13.14 -1.12 14.64
N LYS A 52 -12.51 -0.94 15.82
CA LYS A 52 -12.82 -1.70 17.03
C LYS A 52 -13.87 -1.03 17.92
N ASN A 53 -14.25 0.21 17.65
CA ASN A 53 -15.22 0.97 18.43
C ASN A 53 -16.64 0.69 17.94
N GLU A 54 -17.55 0.40 18.87
CA GLU A 54 -18.95 0.13 18.56
C GLU A 54 -19.64 1.33 17.86
N GLU A 55 -19.37 2.55 18.31
CA GLU A 55 -19.90 3.78 17.67
C GLU A 55 -19.46 3.90 16.22
N GLU A 56 -18.21 3.57 15.91
CA GLU A 56 -17.69 3.57 14.54
C GLU A 56 -18.42 2.55 13.66
N LEU A 57 -18.63 1.35 14.17
CA LEU A 57 -19.34 0.30 13.46
C LEU A 57 -20.83 0.64 13.25
N GLN A 58 -21.45 1.31 14.23
CA GLN A 58 -22.87 1.71 14.14
C GLN A 58 -23.11 2.68 13.00
N TRP A 59 -22.30 3.75 12.84
CA TRP A 59 -22.51 4.67 11.73
C TRP A 59 -22.10 4.08 10.38
N ILE A 60 -21.09 3.17 10.35
CA ILE A 60 -20.73 2.42 9.13
C ILE A 60 -21.91 1.56 8.69
N GLU A 61 -22.53 0.82 9.62
CA GLU A 61 -23.72 0.03 9.34
C GLU A 61 -24.88 0.90 8.86
N HIS A 62 -25.15 2.02 9.55
CA HIS A 62 -26.18 2.97 9.15
C HIS A 62 -25.93 3.47 7.72
N MET A 63 -24.72 3.87 7.40
CA MET A 63 -24.35 4.36 6.07
C MET A 63 -24.57 3.27 5.01
N ALA A 64 -24.12 2.04 5.25
CA ALA A 64 -24.30 0.94 4.31
C ALA A 64 -25.80 0.62 4.07
N ARG A 65 -26.62 0.62 5.13
CA ARG A 65 -28.08 0.39 5.06
C ARG A 65 -28.80 1.51 4.32
N THR A 66 -28.52 2.75 4.69
CA THR A 66 -29.21 3.93 4.15
C THR A 66 -28.90 4.13 2.67
N THR A 67 -27.68 3.96 2.27
CA THR A 67 -27.25 4.20 0.89
C THR A 67 -27.52 3.03 -0.04
N GLY A 68 -27.53 1.80 0.48
CA GLY A 68 -27.54 0.58 -0.34
C GLY A 68 -26.33 0.45 -1.27
N ARG A 69 -25.27 1.24 -1.05
CA ARG A 69 -24.06 1.24 -1.88
C ARG A 69 -23.01 0.26 -1.34
N PRO A 70 -22.16 -0.28 -2.20
CA PRO A 70 -20.99 -1.02 -1.74
C PRO A 70 -20.17 -0.12 -0.83
N LEU A 71 -19.81 -0.64 0.35
CA LEU A 71 -18.93 0.04 1.29
C LEU A 71 -17.67 -0.79 1.47
N THR A 72 -16.51 -0.16 1.22
CA THR A 72 -15.21 -0.76 1.44
C THR A 72 -14.48 -0.05 2.57
N THR A 73 -13.67 -0.78 3.31
CA THR A 73 -12.77 -0.20 4.31
C THR A 73 -11.48 -0.98 4.37
N LEU A 74 -10.35 -0.27 4.38
CA LEU A 74 -9.05 -0.92 4.58
C LEU A 74 -9.01 -1.58 5.95
N VAL A 75 -8.58 -2.82 5.98
CA VAL A 75 -8.42 -3.62 7.19
C VAL A 75 -7.04 -4.28 7.25
N THR A 76 -6.55 -4.44 8.47
CA THR A 76 -5.43 -5.32 8.77
C THR A 76 -5.93 -6.50 9.62
N PRO A 77 -5.16 -7.57 9.79
CA PRO A 77 -5.53 -8.67 10.69
C PRO A 77 -5.89 -8.19 12.10
N GLU A 78 -5.24 -7.13 12.60
CA GLU A 78 -5.48 -6.60 13.94
C GLU A 78 -6.75 -5.76 14.06
N THR A 79 -7.17 -5.11 12.97
CA THR A 79 -8.30 -4.15 12.99
C THR A 79 -9.55 -4.66 12.30
N GLY A 80 -9.43 -5.70 11.48
CA GLY A 80 -10.48 -6.12 10.54
C GLY A 80 -11.55 -7.05 11.10
N GLU A 81 -11.34 -7.68 12.26
CA GLU A 81 -12.23 -8.75 12.73
C GLU A 81 -13.66 -8.25 12.99
N GLU A 82 -13.82 -7.08 13.61
CA GLU A 82 -15.15 -6.56 13.96
C GLU A 82 -15.92 -6.08 12.71
N ILE A 83 -15.24 -5.44 11.79
CA ILE A 83 -15.88 -5.05 10.51
C ILE A 83 -16.19 -6.28 9.65
N TRP A 84 -15.39 -7.34 9.78
CA TRP A 84 -15.67 -8.61 9.13
C TRP A 84 -16.98 -9.24 9.64
N LYS A 85 -17.13 -9.36 10.96
CA LYS A 85 -18.36 -9.84 11.59
C LYS A 85 -19.58 -9.00 11.19
N LEU A 86 -19.39 -7.67 11.10
CA LEU A 86 -20.44 -6.78 10.62
C LEU A 86 -20.81 -7.11 9.16
N ALA A 87 -19.84 -7.30 8.29
CA ALA A 87 -20.06 -7.63 6.88
C ALA A 87 -20.80 -8.97 6.71
N GLU A 88 -20.40 -10.00 7.47
CA GLU A 88 -21.06 -11.33 7.45
C GLU A 88 -22.52 -11.23 7.94
N ARG A 89 -22.75 -10.53 9.04
CA ARG A 89 -24.09 -10.35 9.61
C ARG A 89 -25.05 -9.67 8.62
N LEU A 90 -24.57 -8.66 7.91
CA LEU A 90 -25.38 -7.85 7.01
C LEU A 90 -25.58 -8.47 5.62
N GLU A 91 -24.81 -9.49 5.28
CA GLU A 91 -24.92 -10.19 4.00
C GLU A 91 -26.30 -10.78 3.76
N SER A 92 -26.86 -11.45 4.79
CA SER A 92 -28.18 -12.05 4.70
C SER A 92 -29.30 -11.04 4.40
N GLU A 93 -29.04 -9.78 4.63
CA GLU A 93 -29.92 -8.66 4.37
C GLU A 93 -29.64 -7.98 3.01
N GLY A 94 -28.68 -8.50 2.24
CA GLY A 94 -28.30 -7.95 0.95
C GLY A 94 -27.43 -6.69 1.03
N ILE A 95 -26.91 -6.34 2.21
CA ILE A 95 -26.05 -5.18 2.41
C ILE A 95 -24.61 -5.54 2.10
N ASN A 96 -23.98 -4.72 1.24
CA ASN A 96 -22.69 -5.03 0.67
C ASN A 96 -21.55 -4.25 1.35
N ILE A 97 -21.03 -4.79 2.46
CA ILE A 97 -19.78 -4.35 3.07
C ILE A 97 -18.66 -5.29 2.62
N ARG A 98 -17.58 -4.72 2.07
CA ARG A 98 -16.45 -5.47 1.52
C ARG A 98 -15.15 -5.01 2.20
N PRO A 99 -14.67 -5.74 3.22
CA PRO A 99 -13.38 -5.43 3.84
C PRO A 99 -12.25 -5.50 2.81
N GLN A 100 -11.45 -4.47 2.76
CA GLN A 100 -10.34 -4.31 1.83
C GLN A 100 -9.05 -4.77 2.49
N ALA A 101 -8.57 -5.95 2.15
CA ALA A 101 -7.30 -6.46 2.66
C ALA A 101 -6.16 -5.96 1.78
N GLY A 102 -5.18 -5.31 2.39
CA GLY A 102 -3.94 -4.97 1.68
C GLY A 102 -3.27 -6.23 1.15
N ALA A 103 -2.96 -6.25 -0.14
CA ALA A 103 -2.36 -7.43 -0.76
C ALA A 103 -0.89 -7.64 -0.34
N ARG A 104 -0.27 -6.63 0.23
CA ARG A 104 1.05 -6.64 0.87
C ARG A 104 0.93 -5.96 2.23
N LEU A 105 1.80 -6.29 3.16
CA LEU A 105 1.82 -5.60 4.47
C LEU A 105 1.98 -4.10 4.30
N ALA A 106 1.28 -3.33 5.13
CA ALA A 106 1.44 -1.89 5.17
C ALA A 106 2.91 -1.55 5.47
N SER A 107 3.55 -0.86 4.56
CA SER A 107 4.98 -0.61 4.63
C SER A 107 5.36 0.70 3.97
N ILE A 108 6.54 1.21 4.29
CA ILE A 108 7.18 2.30 3.55
C ILE A 108 8.63 1.96 3.22
N LEU A 109 9.13 2.59 2.18
CA LEU A 109 10.52 2.52 1.77
C LEU A 109 11.24 3.81 2.17
N MET A 110 12.24 3.69 3.02
CA MET A 110 13.07 4.79 3.48
C MET A 110 14.37 4.81 2.70
N THR A 111 14.70 5.95 2.11
CA THR A 111 15.94 6.16 1.35
C THR A 111 16.58 7.49 1.70
N LEU A 112 17.85 7.72 1.31
CA LEU A 112 18.51 9.03 1.47
C LEU A 112 17.75 10.14 0.74
N GLU A 113 17.14 9.83 -0.41
CA GLU A 113 16.35 10.75 -1.24
C GLU A 113 14.88 10.82 -0.81
N GLY A 114 14.40 9.83 -0.07
CA GLY A 114 13.00 9.65 0.30
C GLY A 114 12.42 10.78 1.16
N THR A 115 11.10 10.79 1.29
CA THR A 115 10.41 11.69 2.21
C THR A 115 10.75 11.35 3.65
N VAL A 116 10.80 10.06 3.99
CA VAL A 116 11.26 9.56 5.28
C VAL A 116 12.68 9.03 5.14
N ASN A 117 13.56 9.52 6.02
CA ASN A 117 14.95 9.12 6.10
C ASN A 117 15.36 9.07 7.59
N PRO A 118 15.62 7.88 8.13
CA PRO A 118 15.91 7.71 9.55
C PRO A 118 17.21 8.39 9.99
N MET A 119 18.13 8.70 9.07
CA MET A 119 19.33 9.47 9.41
C MET A 119 19.04 10.90 9.89
N ARG A 120 17.87 11.46 9.51
CA ARG A 120 17.51 12.85 9.87
C ARG A 120 17.31 13.07 11.37
N GLN A 121 17.12 12.01 12.14
CA GLN A 121 17.07 12.11 13.60
C GLN A 121 18.42 12.47 14.24
N PHE A 122 19.52 12.22 13.54
CA PHE A 122 20.88 12.49 14.05
C PHE A 122 21.35 13.89 13.64
N PRO A 123 21.71 14.77 14.60
CA PRO A 123 22.19 16.11 14.32
C PRO A 123 23.34 16.19 13.31
N SER A 124 24.28 15.26 13.42
CA SER A 124 25.45 15.19 12.49
C SER A 124 25.03 15.02 11.02
N TYR A 125 23.89 14.37 10.75
CA TYR A 125 23.40 14.19 9.38
C TYR A 125 23.10 15.54 8.69
N SER A 126 22.80 16.59 9.45
CA SER A 126 22.58 17.94 8.90
C SER A 126 23.76 18.47 8.10
N THR A 127 24.98 17.98 8.37
CA THR A 127 26.21 18.42 7.67
C THR A 127 26.35 17.84 6.28
N ILE A 128 25.68 16.71 6.00
CA ILE A 128 25.79 16.00 4.72
C ILE A 128 24.47 15.94 3.93
N LYS A 129 23.33 16.26 4.52
CA LYS A 129 21.99 16.09 3.92
C LYS A 129 21.78 16.81 2.57
N ASN A 130 22.57 17.84 2.28
CA ASN A 130 22.49 18.65 1.07
C ASN A 130 23.57 18.26 0.02
N LEU A 131 24.43 17.30 0.35
CA LEU A 131 25.40 16.74 -0.60
C LEU A 131 24.67 15.84 -1.60
N SER A 132 25.33 15.53 -2.72
CA SER A 132 24.84 14.49 -3.63
C SER A 132 24.72 13.15 -2.91
N ILE A 133 23.88 12.25 -3.41
CA ILE A 133 23.64 10.94 -2.78
C ILE A 133 24.94 10.13 -2.67
N GLU A 134 25.79 10.18 -3.69
CA GLU A 134 27.09 9.48 -3.66
C GLU A 134 28.05 10.06 -2.62
N GLU A 135 28.03 11.37 -2.42
CA GLU A 135 28.81 12.01 -1.36
C GLU A 135 28.26 11.68 0.03
N GLN A 136 26.93 11.60 0.18
CA GLN A 136 26.30 11.15 1.43
C GLN A 136 26.70 9.70 1.75
N LYS A 137 26.58 8.78 0.78
CA LYS A 137 27.01 7.38 0.94
C LYS A 137 28.48 7.27 1.33
N LYS A 138 29.34 8.07 0.68
CA LYS A 138 30.77 8.13 1.01
C LYS A 138 30.99 8.63 2.45
N ALA A 139 30.31 9.69 2.87
CA ALA A 139 30.42 10.23 4.23
C ALA A 139 29.99 9.20 5.28
N LEU A 140 28.88 8.48 5.06
CA LEU A 140 28.38 7.43 5.94
C LEU A 140 29.39 6.28 6.17
N ARG A 141 30.35 6.09 5.31
CA ARG A 141 31.43 5.11 5.44
C ARG A 141 32.67 5.61 6.16
N THR A 142 32.76 6.95 6.41
CA THR A 142 33.95 7.51 7.08
C THR A 142 33.90 7.33 8.58
N GLU A 143 35.01 6.93 9.18
CA GLU A 143 35.14 6.76 10.64
C GLU A 143 34.77 8.05 11.39
N LYS A 144 35.22 9.21 10.89
CA LYS A 144 34.94 10.52 11.45
C LYS A 144 33.42 10.78 11.57
N PHE A 145 32.67 10.57 10.48
CA PHE A 145 31.23 10.83 10.46
C PHE A 145 30.49 9.81 11.31
N ARG A 146 30.87 8.53 11.24
CA ARG A 146 30.29 7.46 12.06
C ARG A 146 30.43 7.75 13.55
N SER A 147 31.61 8.14 14.00
CA SER A 147 31.84 8.51 15.40
C SER A 147 30.97 9.69 15.85
N GLN A 148 30.70 10.66 14.97
CA GLN A 148 29.79 11.77 15.27
C GLN A 148 28.36 11.27 15.45
N VAL A 149 27.84 10.45 14.52
CA VAL A 149 26.48 9.88 14.59
C VAL A 149 26.31 8.99 15.84
N LEU A 150 27.33 8.23 16.20
CA LEU A 150 27.31 7.40 17.42
C LEU A 150 27.21 8.23 18.70
N ALA A 151 27.82 9.42 18.71
CA ALA A 151 27.78 10.36 19.82
C ALA A 151 26.54 11.27 19.85
N ASP A 152 25.77 11.30 18.76
CA ASP A 152 24.59 12.17 18.65
C ASP A 152 23.47 11.74 19.61
N GLU A 153 22.80 12.72 20.24
CA GLU A 153 21.49 12.54 20.85
C GLU A 153 20.42 12.70 19.76
N PRO A 154 19.60 11.64 19.50
CA PRO A 154 18.57 11.70 18.47
C PRO A 154 17.54 12.80 18.74
N LYS A 155 17.21 13.57 17.73
CA LYS A 155 16.12 14.54 17.78
C LYS A 155 14.80 13.84 17.51
N LEU A 156 13.89 13.95 18.45
CA LEU A 156 12.54 13.44 18.28
C LEU A 156 11.79 14.28 17.21
N ALA A 157 11.02 13.61 16.38
CA ALA A 157 10.03 14.25 15.54
C ALA A 157 8.91 14.88 16.36
N ARG A 158 8.13 15.79 15.76
CA ARG A 158 7.04 16.47 16.47
C ARG A 158 5.90 15.53 16.86
N ASP A 159 5.70 14.48 16.09
CA ASP A 159 4.64 13.51 16.31
C ASP A 159 5.17 12.15 16.80
N ARG A 160 4.34 11.47 17.57
CA ARG A 160 4.67 10.19 18.23
C ARG A 160 4.88 9.07 17.21
N ASP A 161 4.11 9.07 16.13
CA ASP A 161 4.09 7.95 15.16
C ASP A 161 5.36 7.97 14.32
N THR A 162 5.80 9.17 13.87
CA THR A 162 7.10 9.32 13.22
C THR A 162 8.24 8.90 14.14
N ASN A 163 8.19 9.27 15.45
CA ASN A 163 9.21 8.85 16.40
C ASN A 163 9.25 7.32 16.54
N LYS A 164 8.09 6.69 16.70
CA LYS A 164 7.99 5.23 16.74
C LYS A 164 8.59 4.62 15.48
N MET A 165 8.21 5.12 14.31
CA MET A 165 8.66 4.61 13.04
C MET A 165 10.18 4.68 12.86
N ILE A 166 10.82 5.82 13.20
CA ILE A 166 12.28 6.00 13.03
C ILE A 166 13.14 5.37 14.12
N SER A 167 12.52 4.78 15.16
CA SER A 167 13.21 4.13 16.30
C SER A 167 12.85 2.65 16.49
N SER A 168 11.96 2.08 15.69
CA SER A 168 11.61 0.65 15.74
C SER A 168 12.55 -0.14 14.83
N TRP A 169 13.74 -0.43 15.32
CA TRP A 169 14.82 -1.08 14.57
C TRP A 169 14.51 -2.54 14.24
N ASP A 170 13.68 -3.19 15.04
CA ASP A 170 13.11 -4.53 14.82
C ASP A 170 12.12 -4.59 13.63
N ARG A 171 11.65 -3.42 13.18
CA ARG A 171 10.70 -3.24 12.06
C ARG A 171 11.34 -2.65 10.81
N MET A 172 12.63 -2.39 10.84
CA MET A 172 13.42 -1.87 9.72
C MET A 172 14.29 -2.95 9.13
N PHE A 173 14.16 -3.16 7.84
CA PHE A 173 14.87 -4.18 7.08
C PHE A 173 15.52 -3.55 5.84
N VAL A 174 16.72 -3.95 5.49
CA VAL A 174 17.20 -3.69 4.12
C VAL A 174 16.27 -4.44 3.19
N LEU A 175 15.72 -3.77 2.18
CA LEU A 175 14.78 -4.40 1.24
C LEU A 175 15.40 -5.67 0.67
N PRO A 176 14.77 -6.86 0.85
CA PRO A 176 15.32 -8.12 0.38
C PRO A 176 15.58 -8.12 -1.13
N GLU A 177 16.64 -8.79 -1.58
CA GLU A 177 16.98 -8.88 -3.01
C GLU A 177 15.92 -9.63 -3.83
N ASP A 178 15.26 -10.59 -3.22
CA ASP A 178 14.15 -11.34 -3.80
C ASP A 178 12.82 -10.57 -3.81
N LEU A 179 12.80 -9.37 -3.23
CA LEU A 179 11.61 -8.51 -3.09
C LEU A 179 10.41 -9.23 -2.46
N SER A 180 10.69 -10.15 -1.54
CA SER A 180 9.67 -10.97 -0.86
C SER A 180 8.75 -10.14 0.05
N TYR A 181 9.23 -9.01 0.58
CA TYR A 181 8.56 -8.20 1.59
C TYR A 181 8.12 -9.00 2.84
N GLU A 182 8.76 -10.15 3.08
CA GLU A 182 8.50 -11.05 4.22
C GLU A 182 9.82 -11.37 4.97
N PRO A 183 10.59 -10.34 5.42
CA PRO A 183 11.87 -10.56 6.10
C PRO A 183 11.67 -11.18 7.48
N GLY A 184 12.67 -11.95 7.97
CA GLY A 184 12.74 -12.47 9.34
C GLY A 184 13.28 -11.44 10.33
N TYR A 185 13.17 -11.73 11.64
CA TYR A 185 13.74 -10.84 12.66
C TYR A 185 15.25 -10.65 12.47
N GLU A 186 15.96 -11.72 12.12
CA GLU A 186 17.40 -11.72 11.87
C GLU A 186 17.84 -10.78 10.75
N ASP A 187 16.92 -10.40 9.86
CA ASP A 187 17.14 -9.48 8.75
C ASP A 187 16.85 -8.02 9.15
N SER A 188 16.24 -7.79 10.32
CA SER A 188 16.00 -6.45 10.83
C SER A 188 17.33 -5.75 11.16
N LEU A 189 17.32 -4.41 11.23
CA LEU A 189 18.51 -3.67 11.67
C LEU A 189 18.94 -4.08 13.08
N GLU A 190 18.01 -4.38 13.97
CA GLU A 190 18.29 -4.87 15.31
C GLU A 190 18.89 -6.28 15.29
N GLY A 191 18.28 -7.22 14.58
CA GLY A 191 18.80 -8.59 14.42
C GLY A 191 20.15 -8.61 13.75
N ARG A 192 20.36 -7.80 12.71
CA ARG A 192 21.67 -7.63 12.06
C ARG A 192 22.71 -7.09 13.06
N ALA A 193 22.40 -6.05 13.78
CA ALA A 193 23.32 -5.47 14.77
C ALA A 193 23.74 -6.49 15.83
N ALA A 194 22.78 -7.27 16.34
CA ALA A 194 23.06 -8.34 17.31
C ALA A 194 23.96 -9.43 16.74
N ARG A 195 23.71 -9.87 15.50
CA ARG A 195 24.50 -10.93 14.81
C ARG A 195 25.92 -10.47 14.50
N GLU A 196 26.09 -9.20 14.09
CA GLU A 196 27.39 -8.65 13.68
C GLU A 196 28.19 -8.05 14.86
N GLY A 197 27.59 -7.94 16.05
CA GLY A 197 28.24 -7.38 17.23
C GLY A 197 28.49 -5.85 17.13
N ILE A 198 27.66 -5.15 16.35
CA ILE A 198 27.73 -3.69 16.14
C ILE A 198 26.53 -3.01 16.77
N SER A 199 26.56 -1.69 16.86
CA SER A 199 25.38 -0.93 17.27
C SER A 199 24.34 -0.85 16.14
N VAL A 200 23.05 -0.67 16.48
CA VAL A 200 21.97 -0.47 15.49
C VAL A 200 22.21 0.77 14.62
N ARG A 201 22.87 1.80 15.18
CA ARG A 201 23.24 3.01 14.42
C ARG A 201 24.28 2.70 13.34
N GLU A 202 25.21 1.81 13.63
CA GLU A 202 26.18 1.33 12.63
C GLU A 202 25.50 0.54 11.55
N ALA A 203 24.62 -0.42 11.90
CA ALA A 203 23.82 -1.18 10.95
C ALA A 203 22.97 -0.27 10.04
N LEU A 204 22.36 0.80 10.62
CA LEU A 204 21.64 1.81 9.85
C LEU A 204 22.54 2.56 8.86
N MET A 205 23.71 3.03 9.33
CA MET A 205 24.64 3.75 8.46
C MET A 205 25.14 2.88 7.32
N ASP A 206 25.40 1.60 7.57
CA ASP A 206 25.82 0.64 6.54
C ASP A 206 24.71 0.44 5.51
N ALA A 207 23.48 0.17 5.97
CA ALA A 207 22.32 -0.01 5.10
C ALA A 207 22.07 1.22 4.20
N MET A 208 22.11 2.42 4.78
CA MET A 208 21.93 3.67 4.03
C MET A 208 23.10 3.95 3.07
N ALA A 209 24.33 3.57 3.43
CA ALA A 209 25.51 3.73 2.59
C ALA A 209 25.52 2.76 1.40
N ASP A 210 24.94 1.57 1.54
CA ASP A 210 24.78 0.59 0.46
C ASP A 210 23.73 1.04 -0.56
N GLY A 211 22.78 1.89 -0.13
CA GLY A 211 21.85 2.58 -1.01
C GLY A 211 20.60 1.76 -1.38
N ARG A 212 20.44 0.54 -0.85
CA ARG A 212 19.16 -0.15 -0.96
C ARG A 212 18.12 0.50 -0.04
N PRO A 213 16.84 0.56 -0.44
CA PRO A 213 15.80 1.07 0.44
C PRO A 213 15.73 0.30 1.75
N ILE A 214 15.44 0.98 2.84
CA ILE A 214 15.04 0.34 4.09
C ILE A 214 13.53 0.20 4.07
N LEU A 215 13.05 -1.03 4.13
CA LEU A 215 11.65 -1.39 4.31
C LEU A 215 11.30 -1.22 5.78
N TYR A 216 10.27 -0.42 6.09
CA TYR A 216 9.65 -0.36 7.41
C TYR A 216 8.26 -0.97 7.35
N LEU A 217 7.96 -1.90 8.23
CA LEU A 217 6.67 -2.59 8.33
C LEU A 217 5.85 -2.04 9.49
N PHE A 218 4.61 -1.61 9.17
CA PHE A 218 3.65 -1.14 10.17
C PHE A 218 2.92 -2.30 10.85
N GLY A 219 2.26 -1.98 11.98
CA GLY A 219 1.41 -2.91 12.70
C GLY A 219 2.18 -4.01 13.43
N ASP A 220 1.46 -5.04 13.84
CA ASP A 220 2.01 -6.22 14.50
C ASP A 220 2.47 -7.22 13.43
N TYR A 221 3.75 -7.22 13.16
CA TYR A 221 4.37 -8.14 12.21
C TYR A 221 5.10 -9.25 12.95
N ASP A 222 4.63 -10.48 12.79
CA ASP A 222 5.26 -11.68 13.36
C ASP A 222 6.12 -12.41 12.31
N TYR A 223 6.88 -11.63 11.55
CA TYR A 223 7.85 -12.07 10.54
C TYR A 223 7.28 -13.00 9.46
N THR A 224 5.97 -12.89 9.23
CA THR A 224 5.24 -13.59 8.16
C THR A 224 4.08 -12.77 7.63
N VAL A 225 3.78 -12.92 6.34
CA VAL A 225 2.59 -12.34 5.70
C VAL A 225 1.37 -13.27 5.77
N GLN A 226 1.48 -14.42 6.46
CA GLN A 226 0.40 -15.41 6.49
C GLN A 226 -0.93 -14.84 7.01
N PRO A 227 -0.97 -14.06 8.12
CA PRO A 227 -2.23 -13.46 8.58
C PRO A 227 -2.90 -12.59 7.53
N GLN A 228 -2.10 -11.87 6.72
CA GLN A 228 -2.61 -11.06 5.62
C GLN A 228 -3.22 -11.93 4.51
N PHE A 229 -2.57 -13.03 4.15
CA PHE A 229 -3.07 -13.96 3.14
C PHE A 229 -4.33 -14.70 3.62
N ASP A 230 -4.41 -15.01 4.91
CA ASP A 230 -5.62 -15.59 5.50
C ASP A 230 -6.80 -14.59 5.42
N PHE A 231 -6.54 -13.30 5.66
CA PHE A 231 -7.55 -12.26 5.50
C PHE A 231 -8.00 -12.09 4.05
N ILE A 232 -7.07 -12.06 3.10
CA ILE A 232 -7.36 -12.00 1.66
C ILE A 232 -8.20 -13.20 1.22
N SER A 233 -7.99 -14.35 1.84
CA SER A 233 -8.65 -15.61 1.47
C SER A 233 -10.07 -15.75 2.01
N ARG A 234 -10.49 -14.87 2.93
CA ARG A 234 -11.88 -14.89 3.41
C ARG A 234 -12.84 -14.48 2.30
N ASP A 235 -14.03 -15.09 2.33
CA ASP A 235 -15.14 -14.63 1.50
C ASP A 235 -15.39 -13.14 1.75
N ARG A 236 -15.88 -12.40 0.76
CA ARG A 236 -16.15 -10.96 0.82
C ARG A 236 -14.91 -10.05 0.92
N SER A 237 -13.71 -10.52 1.23
CA SER A 237 -12.52 -9.66 1.12
C SER A 237 -12.32 -9.23 -0.33
N VAL A 238 -11.85 -8.00 -0.52
CA VAL A 238 -11.33 -7.55 -1.81
C VAL A 238 -9.90 -7.16 -1.67
N PHE A 239 -9.13 -7.26 -2.74
CA PHE A 239 -7.80 -6.69 -2.77
C PHE A 239 -7.92 -5.16 -2.78
N GLY A 240 -7.21 -4.53 -1.93
CA GLY A 240 -6.98 -3.13 -1.91
C GLY A 240 -5.60 -2.94 -1.32
N LEU A 241 -5.19 -1.98 -1.33
CA LEU A 241 -4.94 -0.63 -1.61
C LEU A 241 -3.55 -0.60 -2.24
N SER A 242 -3.35 -0.10 -3.41
CA SER A 242 -1.99 0.02 -3.96
C SER A 242 -1.45 1.45 -3.92
N ASP A 243 -2.21 2.40 -3.36
CA ASP A 243 -1.80 3.81 -3.20
C ASP A 243 -1.14 4.42 -4.45
N GLY A 244 -1.50 3.93 -5.61
CA GLY A 244 -0.90 4.34 -6.89
C GLY A 244 -1.12 5.82 -7.15
N GLY A 245 -0.12 6.65 -6.84
CA GLY A 245 -0.19 8.10 -6.97
C GLY A 245 -0.25 8.86 -5.64
N ALA A 246 -0.41 8.18 -4.50
CA ALA A 246 -0.28 8.77 -3.18
C ALA A 246 1.05 8.37 -2.53
N HIS A 247 1.49 9.15 -1.54
CA HIS A 247 2.70 8.87 -0.74
C HIS A 247 3.96 8.51 -1.56
N VAL A 248 4.04 8.99 -2.79
CA VAL A 248 5.02 8.58 -3.81
C VAL A 248 6.49 8.78 -3.42
N GLY A 249 6.78 9.52 -2.37
CA GLY A 249 8.14 9.68 -1.85
C GLY A 249 8.59 8.57 -0.88
N VAL A 250 7.70 7.61 -0.55
CA VAL A 250 7.94 6.48 0.35
C VAL A 250 7.26 5.18 -0.07
N LEU A 251 6.36 5.22 -1.06
CA LEU A 251 5.62 4.06 -1.57
C LEU A 251 5.81 3.91 -3.08
N CYS A 252 5.80 2.67 -3.53
CA CYS A 252 5.69 2.30 -4.94
C CYS A 252 4.69 1.15 -5.15
N ASP A 253 3.63 1.12 -4.35
CA ASP A 253 2.71 0.00 -4.21
C ASP A 253 1.76 -0.20 -5.41
N ALA A 254 1.83 0.68 -6.44
CA ALA A 254 1.28 0.39 -7.76
C ALA A 254 1.80 -0.95 -8.35
N SER A 255 2.92 -1.46 -7.83
CA SER A 255 3.51 -2.75 -8.18
C SER A 255 2.89 -3.96 -7.46
N VAL A 256 2.01 -3.74 -6.48
CA VAL A 256 1.37 -4.80 -5.68
C VAL A 256 0.67 -5.88 -6.52
N PRO A 257 -0.05 -5.58 -7.60
CA PRO A 257 -0.60 -6.62 -8.46
C PRO A 257 0.46 -7.59 -9.01
N THR A 258 1.62 -7.09 -9.40
CA THR A 258 2.74 -7.93 -9.85
C THR A 258 3.33 -8.75 -8.71
N TYR A 259 3.47 -8.17 -7.51
CA TYR A 259 3.89 -8.90 -6.32
C TYR A 259 2.96 -10.09 -6.03
N MET A 260 1.64 -9.88 -6.11
CA MET A 260 0.68 -10.96 -5.90
C MET A 260 0.81 -12.06 -6.95
N LEU A 261 1.00 -11.72 -8.22
CA LEU A 261 1.18 -12.71 -9.29
C LEU A 261 2.51 -13.47 -9.18
N ALA A 262 3.59 -12.82 -8.79
CA ALA A 262 4.91 -13.45 -8.69
C ALA A 262 5.08 -14.11 -7.31
N TYR A 263 5.15 -13.30 -6.25
CA TYR A 263 5.49 -13.80 -4.93
C TYR A 263 4.39 -14.66 -4.31
N ALA A 264 3.15 -14.16 -4.26
CA ALA A 264 2.11 -14.86 -3.52
C ALA A 264 1.68 -16.18 -4.18
N THR A 265 1.79 -16.31 -5.53
CA THR A 265 1.34 -17.51 -6.23
C THR A 265 2.46 -18.45 -6.68
N ARG A 266 3.73 -18.00 -6.70
CA ARG A 266 4.84 -18.79 -7.25
C ARG A 266 6.08 -18.83 -6.36
N ASP A 267 6.57 -17.67 -5.91
CA ASP A 267 7.92 -17.56 -5.36
C ASP A 267 7.99 -17.67 -3.85
N ARG A 268 6.85 -17.60 -3.15
CA ARG A 268 6.78 -17.70 -1.70
C ARG A 268 7.22 -19.06 -1.19
N ILE A 269 8.21 -19.07 -0.28
CA ILE A 269 8.74 -20.28 0.36
C ILE A 269 8.49 -20.32 1.88
N LYS A 270 8.13 -19.21 2.51
CA LYS A 270 7.91 -19.11 3.98
C LYS A 270 6.53 -19.59 4.43
N GLY A 271 5.68 -20.01 3.50
CA GLY A 271 4.33 -20.48 3.80
C GLY A 271 3.58 -20.92 2.54
N PRO A 272 2.31 -21.30 2.65
CA PRO A 272 1.52 -21.71 1.50
C PRO A 272 1.37 -20.57 0.49
N GLN A 273 1.44 -20.93 -0.79
CA GLN A 273 1.15 -20.03 -1.90
C GLN A 273 -0.36 -19.92 -2.11
N LEU A 274 -0.82 -18.80 -2.62
CA LEU A 274 -2.20 -18.64 -3.06
C LEU A 274 -2.38 -19.24 -4.47
N PRO A 275 -3.53 -19.87 -4.78
CA PRO A 275 -3.81 -20.31 -6.15
C PRO A 275 -3.81 -19.14 -7.14
N LEU A 276 -3.18 -19.31 -8.29
CA LEU A 276 -3.08 -18.25 -9.31
C LEU A 276 -4.48 -17.76 -9.74
N GLU A 277 -5.40 -18.68 -10.00
CA GLU A 277 -6.76 -18.39 -10.43
C GLU A 277 -7.52 -17.59 -9.38
N PHE A 278 -7.32 -17.90 -8.10
CA PHE A 278 -7.89 -17.14 -6.99
C PHE A 278 -7.39 -15.70 -6.99
N VAL A 279 -6.08 -15.49 -7.12
CA VAL A 279 -5.47 -14.16 -7.14
C VAL A 279 -5.97 -13.35 -8.35
N ILE A 280 -6.01 -13.95 -9.54
CA ILE A 280 -6.55 -13.31 -10.75
C ILE A 280 -8.02 -12.91 -10.56
N HIS A 281 -8.84 -13.82 -10.04
CA HIS A 281 -10.27 -13.55 -9.78
C HIS A 281 -10.44 -12.36 -8.83
N LYS A 282 -9.71 -12.36 -7.70
CA LYS A 282 -9.74 -11.28 -6.70
C LYS A 282 -9.30 -9.92 -7.28
N MET A 283 -8.27 -9.88 -8.12
CA MET A 283 -7.76 -8.64 -8.71
C MET A 283 -8.58 -8.14 -9.91
N SER A 284 -9.46 -8.94 -10.47
CA SER A 284 -10.21 -8.60 -11.67
C SER A 284 -11.72 -8.59 -11.44
N GLN A 285 -12.37 -9.75 -11.51
CA GLN A 285 -13.83 -9.87 -11.46
C GLN A 285 -14.41 -9.40 -10.12
N ASP A 286 -13.81 -9.84 -9.00
CA ASP A 286 -14.31 -9.53 -7.67
C ASP A 286 -14.22 -8.02 -7.38
N THR A 287 -13.06 -7.41 -7.65
CA THR A 287 -12.86 -5.97 -7.47
C THR A 287 -13.73 -5.14 -8.43
N ALA A 288 -13.85 -5.55 -9.70
CA ALA A 288 -14.73 -4.87 -10.65
C ALA A 288 -16.20 -4.91 -10.19
N GLY A 289 -16.63 -6.05 -9.64
CA GLY A 289 -17.99 -6.23 -9.12
C GLY A 289 -18.34 -5.31 -7.98
N VAL A 290 -17.39 -4.99 -7.08
CA VAL A 290 -17.61 -4.02 -5.98
C VAL A 290 -17.99 -2.64 -6.51
N TYR A 291 -17.38 -2.23 -7.61
CA TYR A 291 -17.64 -0.93 -8.23
C TYR A 291 -18.74 -0.96 -9.31
N GLY A 292 -19.48 -2.07 -9.42
CA GLY A 292 -20.56 -2.23 -10.39
C GLY A 292 -20.08 -2.29 -11.84
N LEU A 293 -18.83 -2.63 -12.10
CA LEU A 293 -18.26 -2.79 -13.44
C LEU A 293 -18.56 -4.21 -13.94
N THR A 294 -19.76 -4.44 -14.43
CA THR A 294 -20.27 -5.76 -14.79
C THR A 294 -19.87 -6.23 -16.20
N ASP A 295 -19.22 -5.36 -16.98
CA ASP A 295 -18.84 -5.59 -18.38
C ASP A 295 -17.35 -5.99 -18.55
N ARG A 296 -16.63 -6.22 -17.45
CA ARG A 296 -15.18 -6.51 -17.43
C ARG A 296 -14.78 -7.43 -16.28
N GLY A 297 -13.49 -7.76 -16.19
CA GLY A 297 -12.94 -8.64 -15.14
C GLY A 297 -13.07 -10.13 -15.46
N VAL A 298 -13.70 -10.48 -16.58
CA VAL A 298 -13.88 -11.86 -17.07
C VAL A 298 -13.62 -11.92 -18.57
N ILE A 299 -12.97 -12.97 -19.03
CA ILE A 299 -12.84 -13.26 -20.47
C ILE A 299 -14.08 -14.00 -20.93
N ALA A 300 -15.05 -13.25 -21.46
CA ALA A 300 -16.31 -13.80 -21.96
C ALA A 300 -16.82 -12.99 -23.16
N LYS A 301 -17.65 -13.65 -24.00
CA LYS A 301 -18.27 -12.96 -25.12
C LYS A 301 -19.17 -11.82 -24.65
N GLY A 302 -19.01 -10.64 -25.25
CA GLY A 302 -19.74 -9.43 -24.86
C GLY A 302 -19.06 -8.58 -23.79
N TYR A 303 -18.00 -9.07 -23.17
CA TYR A 303 -17.20 -8.31 -22.20
C TYR A 303 -16.16 -7.44 -22.90
N LYS A 304 -15.76 -6.34 -22.24
CA LYS A 304 -14.69 -5.48 -22.73
C LYS A 304 -13.37 -6.21 -22.72
N ALA A 305 -12.61 -6.05 -23.79
CA ALA A 305 -11.28 -6.61 -23.92
C ALA A 305 -10.24 -5.70 -23.21
N ASP A 306 -10.34 -5.60 -21.89
CA ASP A 306 -9.33 -4.99 -21.01
C ASP A 306 -8.48 -6.16 -20.45
N LEU A 307 -7.32 -6.41 -21.07
CA LEU A 307 -6.55 -7.64 -20.87
C LEU A 307 -5.07 -7.35 -20.63
N ASN A 308 -4.43 -8.21 -19.84
CA ASN A 308 -2.98 -8.33 -19.79
C ASN A 308 -2.55 -9.71 -20.33
N VAL A 309 -1.61 -9.71 -21.26
CA VAL A 309 -0.92 -10.93 -21.72
C VAL A 309 0.37 -11.04 -20.93
N ILE A 310 0.49 -12.09 -20.11
CA ILE A 310 1.56 -12.24 -19.12
C ILE A 310 2.34 -13.52 -19.40
N ASP A 311 3.67 -13.41 -19.44
CA ASP A 311 4.59 -14.54 -19.33
C ASP A 311 4.77 -14.84 -17.82
N TYR A 312 4.00 -15.79 -17.32
CA TYR A 312 3.95 -16.09 -15.89
C TYR A 312 5.29 -16.56 -15.32
N ASP A 313 6.09 -17.25 -16.12
CA ASP A 313 7.41 -17.72 -15.66
C ASP A 313 8.42 -16.60 -15.54
N LYS A 314 8.22 -15.49 -16.27
CA LYS A 314 9.11 -14.33 -16.28
C LYS A 314 8.58 -13.14 -15.50
N ILE A 315 7.35 -13.20 -15.00
CA ILE A 315 6.81 -12.07 -14.23
C ILE A 315 7.63 -11.86 -12.95
N ARG A 316 8.12 -10.65 -12.76
CA ARG A 316 8.91 -10.26 -11.58
C ARG A 316 8.92 -8.75 -11.41
N LEU A 317 9.22 -8.31 -10.20
CA LEU A 317 9.51 -6.93 -9.87
C LEU A 317 11.02 -6.63 -10.01
N HIS A 318 11.34 -5.37 -10.29
CA HIS A 318 12.68 -4.82 -10.16
C HIS A 318 12.84 -4.09 -8.82
N ASP A 319 14.06 -3.72 -8.47
CA ASP A 319 14.32 -2.84 -7.34
C ASP A 319 13.57 -1.51 -7.51
N PRO A 320 13.00 -0.95 -6.42
CA PRO A 320 12.43 0.40 -6.46
C PRO A 320 13.50 1.44 -6.77
N GLU A 321 13.15 2.42 -7.60
CA GLU A 321 14.04 3.54 -7.94
C GLU A 321 13.36 4.89 -7.71
N MET A 322 14.14 5.89 -7.26
CA MET A 322 13.66 7.27 -7.14
C MET A 322 13.82 7.96 -8.49
N VAL A 323 12.74 8.50 -9.03
CA VAL A 323 12.75 9.30 -10.27
C VAL A 323 12.22 10.71 -10.02
N PHE A 324 12.63 11.67 -10.86
CA PHE A 324 12.30 13.10 -10.72
C PHE A 324 11.51 13.58 -11.94
N ASP A 325 10.43 12.88 -12.27
CA ASP A 325 9.64 13.07 -13.48
C ASP A 325 8.25 13.71 -13.25
N LEU A 326 7.94 14.10 -12.02
CA LEU A 326 6.73 14.85 -11.71
C LEU A 326 6.90 16.35 -12.06
N PRO A 327 5.79 17.09 -12.23
CA PRO A 327 5.85 18.53 -12.49
C PRO A 327 6.76 19.26 -11.49
N SER A 328 7.50 20.26 -11.99
CA SER A 328 8.50 21.04 -11.24
C SER A 328 9.66 20.20 -10.66
N GLY A 329 9.97 19.06 -11.25
CA GLY A 329 11.04 18.16 -10.78
C GLY A 329 10.69 17.42 -9.49
N GLY A 330 9.41 17.25 -9.21
CA GLY A 330 8.95 16.45 -8.07
C GLY A 330 9.39 15.00 -8.21
N LYS A 331 9.74 14.38 -7.06
CA LYS A 331 10.25 13.01 -6.99
C LYS A 331 9.17 12.01 -6.69
N ARG A 332 9.35 10.79 -7.17
CA ARG A 332 8.56 9.62 -6.80
C ARG A 332 9.38 8.34 -6.86
N LEU A 333 9.00 7.37 -6.03
CA LEU A 333 9.44 5.98 -6.18
C LEU A 333 8.62 5.32 -7.28
N ILE A 334 9.30 4.58 -8.15
CA ILE A 334 8.68 3.67 -9.10
C ILE A 334 9.28 2.28 -8.93
N GLN A 335 8.52 1.26 -9.30
CA GLN A 335 8.99 -0.12 -9.34
C GLN A 335 8.54 -0.75 -10.64
N LYS A 336 9.49 -1.07 -11.51
CA LYS A 336 9.25 -1.70 -12.80
C LYS A 336 8.99 -3.19 -12.64
N ALA A 337 8.37 -3.78 -13.66
CA ALA A 337 8.10 -5.21 -13.73
C ALA A 337 8.44 -5.76 -15.12
N ASP A 338 8.91 -7.00 -15.16
CA ASP A 338 9.01 -7.81 -16.38
C ASP A 338 7.84 -8.78 -16.48
N GLY A 339 7.69 -9.41 -17.63
CA GLY A 339 6.70 -10.48 -17.87
C GLY A 339 5.37 -10.02 -18.47
N TYR A 340 5.13 -8.70 -18.60
CA TYR A 340 3.97 -8.18 -19.30
C TYR A 340 4.27 -8.06 -20.80
N ILE A 341 3.75 -9.01 -21.60
CA ILE A 341 3.93 -9.02 -23.05
C ILE A 341 3.08 -7.92 -23.69
N ALA A 342 1.80 -7.81 -23.30
CA ALA A 342 0.93 -6.76 -23.79
C ALA A 342 -0.11 -6.34 -22.73
N THR A 343 -0.44 -5.04 -22.71
CA THR A 343 -1.60 -4.50 -22.00
C THR A 343 -2.56 -3.93 -23.02
N ILE A 344 -3.81 -4.36 -22.95
CA ILE A 344 -4.87 -4.09 -23.90
C ILE A 344 -6.01 -3.37 -23.18
N CYS A 345 -6.49 -2.26 -23.73
CA CYS A 345 -7.64 -1.52 -23.23
C CYS A 345 -8.68 -1.39 -24.35
N GLY A 346 -9.88 -1.93 -24.13
CA GLY A 346 -10.95 -1.91 -25.11
C GLY A 346 -10.56 -2.56 -26.45
N GLY A 347 -9.73 -3.61 -26.43
CA GLY A 347 -9.24 -4.30 -27.62
C GLY A 347 -8.04 -3.63 -28.32
N VAL A 348 -7.53 -2.52 -27.81
CA VAL A 348 -6.38 -1.79 -28.37
C VAL A 348 -5.14 -2.01 -27.49
N VAL A 349 -4.03 -2.44 -28.08
CA VAL A 349 -2.74 -2.61 -27.38
C VAL A 349 -2.20 -1.23 -26.97
N THR A 350 -2.11 -0.98 -25.67
CA THR A 350 -1.60 0.27 -25.11
C THR A 350 -0.14 0.18 -24.67
N TYR A 351 0.30 -1.01 -24.25
CA TYR A 351 1.70 -1.33 -23.96
C TYR A 351 2.09 -2.65 -24.60
N GLU A 352 3.31 -2.72 -25.08
CA GLU A 352 3.94 -3.94 -25.60
C GLU A 352 5.34 -4.07 -24.99
N ASN A 353 5.60 -5.21 -24.32
CA ASN A 353 6.84 -5.47 -23.59
C ASN A 353 7.27 -4.30 -22.67
N GLY A 354 6.31 -3.71 -21.96
CA GLY A 354 6.54 -2.59 -21.04
C GLY A 354 6.68 -1.21 -21.71
N VAL A 355 6.62 -1.13 -23.03
CA VAL A 355 6.74 0.13 -23.80
C VAL A 355 5.36 0.60 -24.24
N HIS A 356 5.05 1.87 -23.95
CA HIS A 356 3.78 2.49 -24.38
C HIS A 356 3.73 2.63 -25.90
N THR A 357 2.64 2.17 -26.53
CA THR A 357 2.46 2.18 -27.98
C THR A 357 2.04 3.52 -28.57
N GLY A 358 1.73 4.51 -27.73
CA GLY A 358 1.15 5.79 -28.14
C GLY A 358 -0.38 5.77 -28.25
N GLN A 359 -1.03 4.61 -28.12
CA GLN A 359 -2.48 4.50 -28.18
C GLN A 359 -3.13 4.88 -26.84
N MET A 360 -4.20 5.68 -26.87
CA MET A 360 -4.95 6.14 -25.69
C MET A 360 -6.45 5.88 -25.87
N PRO A 361 -6.90 4.61 -25.90
CA PRO A 361 -8.30 4.26 -26.12
C PRO A 361 -9.20 4.45 -24.88
N GLY A 362 -8.59 4.74 -23.73
CA GLY A 362 -9.30 4.90 -22.46
C GLY A 362 -10.41 5.94 -22.51
N ARG A 363 -11.51 5.68 -21.81
CA ARG A 363 -12.65 6.58 -21.66
C ARG A 363 -13.02 6.71 -20.20
N LEU A 364 -13.67 7.84 -19.85
CA LEU A 364 -14.27 8.00 -18.53
C LEU A 364 -15.39 6.96 -18.35
N ILE A 365 -15.25 6.12 -17.32
CA ILE A 365 -16.28 5.16 -16.93
C ILE A 365 -17.12 5.80 -15.82
N ARG A 366 -18.44 5.79 -16.01
CA ARG A 366 -19.39 6.20 -14.99
C ARG A 366 -20.07 4.96 -14.42
N GLY A 367 -20.04 4.79 -13.08
CA GLY A 367 -20.67 3.66 -12.42
C GLY A 367 -22.19 3.61 -12.67
N GLY A 368 -22.77 2.43 -12.56
CA GLY A 368 -24.22 2.22 -12.68
C GLY A 368 -24.80 2.28 -14.11
N GLN A 369 -23.97 2.47 -15.12
CA GLN A 369 -24.43 2.37 -16.50
C GLN A 369 -24.21 0.95 -17.02
N THR A 370 -25.26 0.12 -16.98
CA THR A 370 -25.38 -0.99 -17.92
C THR A 370 -25.58 -0.36 -19.29
N GLU A 371 -24.53 -0.21 -20.10
CA GLU A 371 -24.75 -0.07 -21.54
C GLU A 371 -25.49 -1.32 -21.97
N SER A 372 -26.74 -1.16 -22.39
CA SER A 372 -27.47 -2.19 -23.10
C SER A 372 -26.67 -2.53 -24.35
N VAL A 373 -26.20 -3.79 -24.42
CA VAL A 373 -25.61 -4.43 -25.60
C VAL A 373 -26.62 -4.50 -26.68
#